data_8f70d41df5bdba8dde500d0edde991db
#
_entry.id   8f70d41df5bdba8dde500d0edde991db
#
_cell.length_a   1.000
_cell.length_b   1.000
_cell.length_c   1.000
_cell.angle_alpha   90.00
_cell.angle_beta   90.00
_cell.angle_gamma   90.00
#
_symmetry.space_group_name_H-M   'P 1'
#
loop_
_entity.id
_entity.type
_entity.pdbx_description
1 polymer ?
#
loop_
_entity_poly.entity_id
_entity_poly.type
_entity_poly.pdbx_seq_one_letter_code
_entity_poly.pdbx_strand_id
1 'polypeptide(L)'
;MSTRKNFQTDVLNLLTQVPEGRVTTYGELARALTGSVRAARAVGQAVARNPQPITIPCHRVVRSTGEVGEYGGGVAMKIQLLRAEGVEIAEGTVVDFEHKVFRFEDEQEQLRFLTDRMFGKLTTWLRILGYDTLYAADIPFSRDQEDEDNALAAFAARESRILLTRDKNLIASAIRKGTRCMLIKADEVLDQLQEMLQQHVPLKLEPVPVRCSECNARIRNVEAHELAQLRHNSYVPQDMIGTWEFWVCDRCGRIYWEGSHWRDIRERLKRLTERAVTRNCRSRIGDG
;
A
#
# COMPACT_ATOMS: atom_id res chain seq x y z
N MET A 1 28.33 -7.16 1.15
CA MET A 1 27.76 -8.51 0.90
C MET A 1 26.25 -8.34 0.79
N SER A 2 25.71 -8.44 -0.41
CA SER A 2 24.27 -8.30 -0.66
C SER A 2 23.57 -9.54 -0.12
N THR A 3 22.81 -9.40 0.96
CA THR A 3 21.89 -10.44 1.43
C THR A 3 20.80 -10.59 0.39
N ARG A 4 20.89 -11.64 -0.45
CA ARG A 4 19.74 -12.10 -1.24
C ARG A 4 18.60 -12.33 -0.23
N LYS A 5 17.60 -11.45 -0.24
CA LYS A 5 16.35 -11.69 0.49
C LYS A 5 15.88 -13.08 0.08
N ASN A 6 15.76 -13.98 1.03
CA ASN A 6 15.25 -15.33 0.74
C ASN A 6 13.74 -15.23 0.64
N PHE A 7 13.21 -15.23 -0.58
CA PHE A 7 11.79 -15.15 -0.89
C PHE A 7 10.94 -16.08 0.00
N GLN A 8 11.43 -17.30 0.26
CA GLN A 8 10.75 -18.23 1.14
C GLN A 8 10.63 -17.69 2.58
N THR A 9 11.71 -17.12 3.12
CA THR A 9 11.70 -16.53 4.47
C THR A 9 10.71 -15.36 4.54
N ASP A 10 10.65 -14.51 3.50
CA ASP A 10 9.72 -13.38 3.46
C ASP A 10 8.26 -13.86 3.41
N VAL A 11 7.95 -14.91 2.61
CA VAL A 11 6.62 -15.55 2.60
C VAL A 11 6.23 -16.08 3.97
N LEU A 12 7.14 -16.81 4.64
CA LEU A 12 6.86 -17.43 5.93
C LEU A 12 6.69 -16.39 7.04
N ASN A 13 7.47 -15.30 7.01
CA ASN A 13 7.32 -14.17 7.94
C ASN A 13 5.97 -13.46 7.77
N LEU A 14 5.50 -13.24 6.54
CA LEU A 14 4.16 -12.71 6.30
C LEU A 14 3.08 -13.63 6.83
N LEU A 15 3.27 -14.93 6.65
CA LEU A 15 2.28 -15.91 7.06
C LEU A 15 2.05 -15.91 8.58
N THR A 16 3.07 -15.59 9.39
CA THR A 16 2.92 -15.46 10.86
C THR A 16 2.02 -14.31 11.28
N GLN A 17 1.72 -13.36 10.39
CA GLN A 17 0.84 -12.22 10.66
C GLN A 17 -0.64 -12.58 10.52
N VAL A 18 -0.97 -13.72 9.89
CA VAL A 18 -2.37 -14.15 9.74
C VAL A 18 -2.89 -14.62 11.10
N PRO A 19 -3.88 -13.93 11.71
CA PRO A 19 -4.34 -14.28 13.04
C PRO A 19 -5.18 -15.56 13.05
N GLU A 20 -5.31 -16.13 14.23
CA GLU A 20 -6.22 -17.24 14.49
C GLU A 20 -7.66 -16.87 14.14
N GLY A 21 -8.42 -17.83 13.60
CA GLY A 21 -9.79 -17.60 13.14
C GLY A 21 -9.93 -16.87 11.79
N ARG A 22 -8.81 -16.55 11.13
CA ARG A 22 -8.76 -15.93 9.79
C ARG A 22 -8.00 -16.83 8.82
N VAL A 23 -8.29 -16.65 7.54
CA VAL A 23 -7.57 -17.32 6.44
C VAL A 23 -7.00 -16.29 5.48
N THR A 24 -5.98 -16.66 4.73
CA THR A 24 -5.45 -15.82 3.65
C THR A 24 -5.34 -16.64 2.36
N THR A 25 -4.98 -16.01 1.25
CA THR A 25 -4.79 -16.70 -0.02
C THR A 25 -3.36 -16.60 -0.53
N TYR A 26 -2.96 -17.49 -1.42
CA TYR A 26 -1.68 -17.40 -2.12
C TYR A 26 -1.55 -16.07 -2.90
N GLY A 27 -2.68 -15.56 -3.41
CA GLY A 27 -2.75 -14.28 -4.12
C GLY A 27 -2.52 -13.09 -3.19
N GLU A 28 -3.10 -13.09 -1.98
CA GLU A 28 -2.90 -12.03 -0.99
C GLU A 28 -1.44 -11.99 -0.50
N LEU A 29 -0.85 -13.16 -0.19
CA LEU A 29 0.58 -13.25 0.14
C LEU A 29 1.47 -12.74 -0.99
N ALA A 30 1.15 -13.11 -2.24
CA ALA A 30 1.90 -12.65 -3.41
C ALA A 30 1.78 -11.14 -3.58
N ARG A 31 0.58 -10.57 -3.43
CA ARG A 31 0.31 -9.14 -3.53
C ARG A 31 1.09 -8.37 -2.46
N ALA A 32 1.06 -8.84 -1.21
CA ALA A 32 1.77 -8.21 -0.11
C ALA A 32 3.30 -8.20 -0.31
N LEU A 33 3.86 -9.24 -0.94
CA LEU A 33 5.31 -9.35 -1.17
C LEU A 33 5.81 -8.63 -2.41
N THR A 34 5.01 -8.63 -3.49
CA THR A 34 5.47 -8.23 -4.83
C THR A 34 4.60 -7.17 -5.49
N GLY A 35 3.52 -6.74 -4.82
CA GLY A 35 2.51 -5.85 -5.41
C GLY A 35 1.62 -6.54 -6.45
N SER A 36 1.82 -7.84 -6.75
CA SER A 36 1.11 -8.56 -7.81
C SER A 36 0.74 -9.99 -7.42
N VAL A 37 -0.44 -10.45 -7.83
CA VAL A 37 -0.88 -11.84 -7.65
C VAL A 37 -0.12 -12.85 -8.53
N ARG A 38 0.66 -12.40 -9.51
CA ARG A 38 1.40 -13.27 -10.44
C ARG A 38 2.38 -14.21 -9.74
N ALA A 39 2.91 -13.80 -8.59
CA ALA A 39 3.81 -14.62 -7.78
C ALA A 39 3.12 -15.72 -6.96
N ALA A 40 1.79 -15.88 -7.02
CA ALA A 40 1.03 -16.84 -6.20
C ALA A 40 1.53 -18.29 -6.29
N ARG A 41 1.98 -18.74 -7.49
CA ARG A 41 2.57 -20.08 -7.66
C ARG A 41 3.90 -20.22 -6.90
N ALA A 42 4.77 -19.21 -6.94
CA ALA A 42 6.03 -19.20 -6.20
C ALA A 42 5.79 -19.15 -4.69
N VAL A 43 4.79 -18.39 -4.25
CA VAL A 43 4.31 -18.38 -2.86
C VAL A 43 3.83 -19.76 -2.44
N GLY A 44 3.02 -20.44 -3.26
CA GLY A 44 2.56 -21.81 -2.98
C GLY A 44 3.73 -22.79 -2.77
N GLN A 45 4.77 -22.70 -3.59
CA GLN A 45 5.98 -23.52 -3.40
C GLN A 45 6.74 -23.18 -2.11
N ALA A 46 6.80 -21.92 -1.73
CA ALA A 46 7.44 -21.47 -0.48
C ALA A 46 6.65 -21.96 0.74
N VAL A 47 5.33 -21.86 0.72
CA VAL A 47 4.43 -22.35 1.78
C VAL A 47 4.51 -23.87 1.92
N ALA A 48 4.58 -24.62 0.80
CA ALA A 48 4.71 -26.08 0.82
C ALA A 48 6.03 -26.56 1.45
N ARG A 49 7.07 -25.73 1.43
CA ARG A 49 8.38 -26.02 2.05
C ARG A 49 8.51 -25.46 3.47
N ASN A 50 7.40 -25.14 4.14
CA ASN A 50 7.44 -24.63 5.51
C ASN A 50 8.11 -25.65 6.45
N PRO A 51 9.25 -25.32 7.11
CA PRO A 51 9.96 -26.24 7.99
C PRO A 51 9.32 -26.37 9.38
N GLN A 52 8.38 -25.48 9.72
CA GLN A 52 7.75 -25.42 11.04
C GLN A 52 6.22 -25.32 10.92
N PRO A 53 5.53 -26.40 10.45
CA PRO A 53 4.07 -26.42 10.38
C PRO A 53 3.45 -26.12 11.76
N ILE A 54 2.30 -25.47 11.77
CA ILE A 54 1.57 -24.99 12.95
C ILE A 54 2.18 -23.73 13.55
N THR A 55 3.47 -23.73 13.93
CA THR A 55 4.15 -22.51 14.42
C THR A 55 4.10 -21.40 13.38
N ILE A 56 4.37 -21.74 12.11
CA ILE A 56 4.11 -20.88 10.96
C ILE A 56 2.81 -21.41 10.33
N PRO A 57 1.70 -20.65 10.40
CA PRO A 57 0.35 -21.19 10.19
C PRO A 57 0.01 -21.40 8.70
N CYS A 58 0.74 -22.27 8.01
CA CYS A 58 0.50 -22.56 6.58
C CYS A 58 -0.87 -23.22 6.32
N HIS A 59 -1.53 -23.79 7.34
CA HIS A 59 -2.90 -24.26 7.24
C HIS A 59 -3.92 -23.13 7.03
N ARG A 60 -3.59 -21.86 7.38
CA ARG A 60 -4.46 -20.69 7.16
C ARG A 60 -4.45 -20.19 5.71
N VAL A 61 -3.64 -20.79 4.81
CA VAL A 61 -3.62 -20.41 3.40
C VAL A 61 -4.61 -21.26 2.62
N VAL A 62 -5.61 -20.62 2.00
CA VAL A 62 -6.65 -21.27 1.20
C VAL A 62 -6.61 -20.78 -0.25
N ARG A 63 -7.43 -21.38 -1.15
CA ARG A 63 -7.56 -20.92 -2.53
C ARG A 63 -8.32 -19.60 -2.59
N SER A 64 -8.18 -18.86 -3.69
CA SER A 64 -8.88 -17.58 -3.90
C SER A 64 -10.40 -17.73 -3.94
N THR A 65 -10.91 -18.92 -4.16
CA THR A 65 -12.33 -19.27 -4.10
C THR A 65 -12.85 -19.55 -2.70
N GLY A 66 -11.97 -19.56 -1.67
CA GLY A 66 -12.28 -20.01 -0.31
C GLY A 66 -12.14 -21.50 -0.09
N GLU A 67 -11.88 -22.32 -1.13
CA GLU A 67 -11.61 -23.75 -0.99
C GLU A 67 -10.38 -23.99 -0.11
N VAL A 68 -10.44 -24.97 0.79
CA VAL A 68 -9.37 -25.27 1.75
C VAL A 68 -8.05 -25.62 1.05
N GLY A 69 -8.09 -26.32 -0.09
CA GLY A 69 -6.90 -26.69 -0.86
C GLY A 69 -6.01 -27.72 -0.17
N GLU A 70 -4.89 -28.03 -0.79
CA GLU A 70 -3.93 -29.05 -0.30
C GLU A 70 -3.17 -28.58 0.95
N TYR A 71 -2.63 -29.55 1.69
CA TYR A 71 -1.83 -29.34 2.90
C TYR A 71 -0.84 -30.48 3.10
N GLY A 72 0.35 -30.21 3.61
CA GLY A 72 1.38 -31.24 3.83
C GLY A 72 0.97 -32.35 4.80
N GLY A 73 0.13 -32.04 5.78
CA GLY A 73 -0.47 -33.00 6.70
C GLY A 73 -1.81 -33.63 6.22
N GLY A 74 -2.20 -33.35 4.97
CA GLY A 74 -3.48 -33.76 4.39
C GLY A 74 -4.61 -32.76 4.64
N VAL A 75 -5.59 -32.76 3.73
CA VAL A 75 -6.74 -31.83 3.76
C VAL A 75 -7.58 -32.02 5.05
N ALA A 76 -7.76 -33.24 5.52
CA ALA A 76 -8.53 -33.50 6.74
C ALA A 76 -7.89 -32.83 7.97
N MET A 77 -6.57 -32.91 8.13
CA MET A 77 -5.85 -32.24 9.21
C MET A 77 -5.97 -30.72 9.11
N LYS A 78 -5.85 -30.16 7.90
CA LYS A 78 -6.02 -28.73 7.67
C LYS A 78 -7.40 -28.23 8.08
N ILE A 79 -8.46 -28.97 7.73
CA ILE A 79 -9.82 -28.67 8.12
C ILE A 79 -9.97 -28.72 9.66
N GLN A 80 -9.38 -29.70 10.33
CA GLN A 80 -9.41 -29.78 11.79
C GLN A 80 -8.73 -28.60 12.45
N LEU A 81 -7.56 -28.18 11.96
CA LEU A 81 -6.84 -27.01 12.47
C LEU A 81 -7.66 -25.73 12.30
N LEU A 82 -8.20 -25.51 11.09
CA LEU A 82 -9.03 -24.34 10.82
C LEU A 82 -10.30 -24.30 11.68
N ARG A 83 -10.96 -25.43 11.87
CA ARG A 83 -12.14 -25.53 12.75
C ARG A 83 -11.80 -25.28 14.21
N ALA A 84 -10.66 -25.78 14.70
CA ALA A 84 -10.17 -25.52 16.05
C ALA A 84 -9.94 -24.03 16.30
N GLU A 85 -9.60 -23.28 15.25
CA GLU A 85 -9.43 -21.83 15.27
C GLU A 85 -10.75 -21.05 15.03
N GLY A 86 -11.91 -21.72 14.96
CA GLY A 86 -13.21 -21.05 14.77
C GLY A 86 -13.52 -20.67 13.31
N VAL A 87 -12.81 -21.27 12.34
CA VAL A 87 -13.15 -21.14 10.93
C VAL A 87 -14.14 -22.21 10.54
N GLU A 88 -15.36 -21.84 10.20
CA GLU A 88 -16.39 -22.76 9.74
C GLU A 88 -16.12 -23.19 8.29
N ILE A 89 -16.23 -24.50 8.03
CA ILE A 89 -15.98 -25.10 6.71
C ILE A 89 -17.14 -26.00 6.34
N ALA A 90 -17.79 -25.68 5.23
CA ALA A 90 -18.85 -26.46 4.60
C ALA A 90 -18.40 -26.90 3.19
N GLU A 91 -18.58 -28.18 2.87
CA GLU A 91 -18.25 -28.76 1.56
C GLU A 91 -16.81 -28.44 1.08
N GLY A 92 -15.85 -28.39 2.02
CA GLY A 92 -14.45 -28.10 1.70
C GLY A 92 -14.15 -26.62 1.44
N THR A 93 -15.11 -25.72 1.67
CA THR A 93 -14.99 -24.28 1.46
C THR A 93 -15.21 -23.53 2.78
N VAL A 94 -14.47 -22.43 2.99
CA VAL A 94 -14.62 -21.55 4.15
C VAL A 94 -15.96 -20.81 4.06
N VAL A 95 -16.79 -20.97 5.07
CA VAL A 95 -18.07 -20.24 5.18
C VAL A 95 -17.78 -18.77 5.45
N ASP A 96 -18.54 -17.87 4.80
CA ASP A 96 -18.36 -16.43 4.91
C ASP A 96 -16.92 -15.96 4.60
N PHE A 97 -16.35 -16.53 3.54
CA PHE A 97 -14.96 -16.35 3.15
C PHE A 97 -14.53 -14.88 3.06
N GLU A 98 -15.37 -14.00 2.49
CA GLU A 98 -15.04 -12.58 2.32
C GLU A 98 -14.79 -11.87 3.65
N HIS A 99 -15.50 -12.25 4.72
CA HIS A 99 -15.27 -11.72 6.06
C HIS A 99 -14.16 -12.45 6.82
N LYS A 100 -13.86 -13.68 6.45
CA LYS A 100 -12.79 -14.49 7.07
C LYS A 100 -11.42 -14.28 6.43
N VAL A 101 -11.37 -13.79 5.19
CA VAL A 101 -10.08 -13.59 4.51
C VAL A 101 -9.30 -12.45 5.15
N PHE A 102 -8.08 -12.77 5.58
CA PHE A 102 -7.09 -11.79 6.04
C PHE A 102 -6.35 -11.27 4.81
N ARG A 103 -6.53 -9.97 4.56
CA ARG A 103 -5.76 -9.24 3.56
C ARG A 103 -4.64 -8.55 4.30
N PHE A 104 -3.41 -8.75 3.82
CA PHE A 104 -2.27 -7.99 4.32
C PHE A 104 -2.51 -6.56 3.91
N GLU A 105 -2.97 -5.75 4.86
CA GLU A 105 -3.02 -4.31 4.66
C GLU A 105 -1.60 -3.89 4.35
N ASP A 106 -1.38 -3.34 3.18
CA ASP A 106 -0.11 -2.71 2.89
C ASP A 106 0.11 -1.69 4.01
N GLU A 107 1.29 -1.69 4.67
CA GLU A 107 1.62 -0.64 5.64
C GLU A 107 1.37 0.75 5.03
N GLN A 108 1.40 0.84 3.69
CA GLN A 108 1.00 2.01 2.94
C GLN A 108 -0.50 2.31 3.03
N GLU A 109 -1.37 1.31 3.12
CA GLU A 109 -2.82 1.54 3.29
C GLU A 109 -3.19 2.00 4.71
N GLN A 110 -2.37 1.67 5.71
CA GLN A 110 -2.55 2.16 7.08
C GLN A 110 -2.14 3.63 7.22
N LEU A 111 -1.22 4.11 6.38
CA LEU A 111 -0.81 5.51 6.35
C LEU A 111 -1.75 6.29 5.43
N ARG A 112 -2.58 7.13 6.05
CA ARG A 112 -3.50 8.01 5.36
C ARG A 112 -3.08 9.45 5.64
N PHE A 113 -2.99 10.25 4.58
CA PHE A 113 -2.54 11.63 4.70
C PHE A 113 -3.66 12.62 4.34
N LEU A 114 -3.57 13.80 4.93
CA LEU A 114 -4.27 14.99 4.50
C LEU A 114 -3.22 16.08 4.31
N THR A 115 -3.08 16.59 3.11
CA THR A 115 -2.14 17.66 2.80
C THR A 115 -2.85 19.00 2.74
N ASP A 116 -2.23 19.98 3.33
CA ASP A 116 -2.63 21.39 3.22
C ASP A 116 -2.52 21.90 1.76
N ARG A 117 -3.21 22.98 1.43
CA ARG A 117 -3.27 23.59 0.09
C ARG A 117 -1.91 23.90 -0.53
N MET A 118 -0.89 24.11 0.28
CA MET A 118 0.49 24.35 -0.18
C MET A 118 1.19 23.11 -0.74
N PHE A 119 0.67 21.92 -0.53
CA PHE A 119 1.33 20.64 -0.83
C PHE A 119 0.74 19.85 -2.00
N GLY A 120 0.24 20.54 -3.04
CA GLY A 120 -0.33 19.86 -4.22
C GLY A 120 0.64 18.87 -4.88
N LYS A 121 1.93 19.25 -5.05
CA LYS A 121 2.95 18.33 -5.59
C LYS A 121 3.19 17.14 -4.66
N LEU A 122 3.31 17.36 -3.35
CA LEU A 122 3.49 16.29 -2.38
C LEU A 122 2.29 15.33 -2.37
N THR A 123 1.07 15.86 -2.49
CA THR A 123 -0.16 15.06 -2.65
C THR A 123 -0.04 14.08 -3.82
N THR A 124 0.33 14.59 -5.00
CA THR A 124 0.52 13.79 -6.20
C THR A 124 1.57 12.70 -6.00
N TRP A 125 2.72 13.03 -5.40
CA TRP A 125 3.79 12.05 -5.16
C TRP A 125 3.40 10.99 -4.15
N LEU A 126 2.72 11.34 -3.06
CA LEU A 126 2.21 10.37 -2.09
C LEU A 126 1.20 9.40 -2.73
N ARG A 127 0.32 9.91 -3.61
CA ARG A 127 -0.62 9.07 -4.38
C ARG A 127 0.11 8.15 -5.37
N ILE A 128 1.16 8.60 -6.04
CA ILE A 128 2.03 7.77 -6.91
C ILE A 128 2.73 6.67 -6.10
N LEU A 129 3.11 6.97 -4.86
CA LEU A 129 3.65 5.99 -3.92
C LEU A 129 2.59 5.06 -3.32
N GLY A 130 1.31 5.18 -3.72
CA GLY A 130 0.20 4.32 -3.30
C GLY A 130 -0.53 4.77 -2.03
N TYR A 131 -0.11 5.87 -1.38
CA TYR A 131 -0.73 6.34 -0.14
C TYR A 131 -2.08 7.01 -0.37
N ASP A 132 -3.06 6.69 0.51
CA ASP A 132 -4.34 7.39 0.56
C ASP A 132 -4.12 8.83 1.03
N THR A 133 -4.10 9.76 0.09
CA THR A 133 -3.78 11.16 0.34
C THR A 133 -4.88 12.07 -0.16
N LEU A 134 -5.58 12.72 0.76
CA LEU A 134 -6.52 13.79 0.44
C LEU A 134 -5.80 15.13 0.36
N TYR A 135 -6.29 15.99 -0.49
CA TYR A 135 -5.80 17.35 -0.68
C TYR A 135 -6.82 18.33 -0.12
N ALA A 136 -6.41 19.26 0.73
CA ALA A 136 -7.33 20.19 1.39
C ALA A 136 -8.15 21.03 0.40
N ALA A 137 -7.58 21.34 -0.77
CA ALA A 137 -8.29 22.08 -1.79
C ALA A 137 -9.44 21.30 -2.46
N ASP A 138 -9.41 19.97 -2.39
CA ASP A 138 -10.45 19.09 -2.97
C ASP A 138 -11.61 18.85 -1.99
N ILE A 139 -11.49 19.30 -0.72
CA ILE A 139 -12.49 19.09 0.31
C ILE A 139 -13.45 20.29 0.34
N PRO A 140 -14.74 20.10 0.10
CA PRO A 140 -15.71 21.16 0.20
C PRO A 140 -15.99 21.52 1.67
N PHE A 141 -15.25 22.46 2.21
CA PHE A 141 -15.62 23.11 3.47
C PHE A 141 -16.70 24.16 3.20
N SER A 142 -17.73 24.23 4.08
CA SER A 142 -18.74 25.28 4.01
C SER A 142 -18.05 26.64 4.17
N ARG A 143 -18.44 27.61 3.35
CA ARG A 143 -17.90 28.99 3.43
C ARG A 143 -18.29 29.71 4.74
N ASP A 144 -19.26 29.18 5.47
CA ASP A 144 -19.74 29.70 6.75
C ASP A 144 -18.95 29.19 7.97
N GLN A 145 -17.88 28.42 7.77
CA GLN A 145 -17.02 27.97 8.87
C GLN A 145 -15.96 29.04 9.16
N GLU A 146 -16.13 29.71 10.29
CA GLU A 146 -15.26 30.81 10.77
C GLU A 146 -13.79 30.42 11.01
N ASP A 147 -13.44 29.12 10.93
CA ASP A 147 -12.08 28.63 11.15
C ASP A 147 -11.78 27.38 10.30
N GLU A 148 -11.28 27.60 9.09
CA GLU A 148 -10.87 26.52 8.15
C GLU A 148 -9.84 25.58 8.78
N ASP A 149 -8.89 26.11 9.58
CA ASP A 149 -7.85 25.31 10.25
C ASP A 149 -8.45 24.33 11.24
N ASN A 150 -9.42 24.77 12.03
CA ASN A 150 -10.12 23.91 12.97
C ASN A 150 -10.96 22.84 12.27
N ALA A 151 -11.58 23.19 11.17
CA ALA A 151 -12.35 22.25 10.36
C ALA A 151 -11.44 21.20 9.72
N LEU A 152 -10.30 21.62 9.17
CA LEU A 152 -9.32 20.73 8.55
C LEU A 152 -8.70 19.77 9.58
N ALA A 153 -8.31 20.29 10.75
CA ALA A 153 -7.81 19.48 11.85
C ALA A 153 -8.84 18.46 12.36
N ALA A 154 -10.11 18.87 12.52
CA ALA A 154 -11.19 17.98 12.93
C ALA A 154 -11.49 16.91 11.87
N PHE A 155 -11.43 17.26 10.59
CA PHE A 155 -11.59 16.32 9.49
C PHE A 155 -10.47 15.27 9.51
N ALA A 156 -9.21 15.69 9.68
CA ALA A 156 -8.06 14.79 9.76
C ALA A 156 -8.19 13.81 10.93
N ALA A 157 -8.63 14.29 12.10
CA ALA A 157 -8.89 13.47 13.29
C ALA A 157 -9.96 12.40 13.01
N ARG A 158 -11.11 12.82 12.48
CA ARG A 158 -12.24 11.93 12.18
C ARG A 158 -11.86 10.83 11.18
N GLU A 159 -11.07 11.17 10.17
CA GLU A 159 -10.63 10.27 9.11
C GLU A 159 -9.35 9.50 9.47
N SER A 160 -8.80 9.69 10.68
CA SER A 160 -7.54 9.09 11.14
C SER A 160 -6.37 9.33 10.18
N ARG A 161 -6.25 10.56 9.64
CA ARG A 161 -5.22 10.98 8.69
C ARG A 161 -4.10 11.77 9.38
N ILE A 162 -2.89 11.62 8.88
CA ILE A 162 -1.76 12.45 9.26
C ILE A 162 -1.88 13.76 8.48
N LEU A 163 -2.05 14.87 9.19
CA LEU A 163 -2.11 16.20 8.59
C LEU A 163 -0.71 16.73 8.31
N LEU A 164 -0.43 17.05 7.05
CA LEU A 164 0.83 17.64 6.59
C LEU A 164 0.62 19.12 6.27
N THR A 165 1.33 19.99 6.97
CA THR A 165 1.20 21.46 6.76
C THR A 165 2.51 22.19 7.06
N ARG A 166 2.62 23.42 6.58
CA ARG A 166 3.64 24.41 6.96
C ARG A 166 3.15 25.37 8.02
N ASP A 167 1.84 25.43 8.23
CA ASP A 167 1.24 26.38 9.14
C ASP A 167 1.34 25.90 10.59
N LYS A 168 2.03 26.69 11.41
CA LYS A 168 2.19 26.40 12.85
C LYS A 168 0.87 26.53 13.61
N ASN A 169 -0.04 27.41 13.16
CA ASN A 169 -1.34 27.58 13.81
C ASN A 169 -2.21 26.35 13.55
N LEU A 170 -2.20 25.84 12.32
CA LEU A 170 -2.89 24.61 11.96
C LEU A 170 -2.31 23.40 12.73
N ILE A 171 -0.98 23.31 12.93
CA ILE A 171 -0.35 22.30 13.79
C ILE A 171 -0.87 22.41 15.23
N ALA A 172 -0.90 23.63 15.81
CA ALA A 172 -1.41 23.85 17.15
C ALA A 172 -2.89 23.45 17.30
N SER A 173 -3.71 23.74 16.30
CA SER A 173 -5.11 23.31 16.22
C SER A 173 -5.23 21.79 16.14
N ALA A 174 -4.43 21.13 15.31
CA ALA A 174 -4.40 19.69 15.15
C ALA A 174 -4.02 18.96 16.45
N ILE A 175 -2.98 19.45 17.14
CA ILE A 175 -2.55 18.88 18.44
C ILE A 175 -3.67 18.97 19.48
N ARG A 176 -4.35 20.13 19.58
CA ARG A 176 -5.50 20.30 20.51
C ARG A 176 -6.64 19.30 20.25
N LYS A 177 -6.78 18.86 19.00
CA LYS A 177 -7.80 17.88 18.59
C LYS A 177 -7.30 16.43 18.65
N GLY A 178 -6.08 16.18 19.12
CA GLY A 178 -5.47 14.84 19.15
C GLY A 178 -5.17 14.26 17.76
N THR A 179 -5.08 15.13 16.74
CA THR A 179 -4.79 14.72 15.36
C THR A 179 -3.29 14.50 15.18
N ARG A 180 -2.90 13.38 14.55
CA ARG A 180 -1.52 13.20 14.11
C ARG A 180 -1.21 14.24 13.04
N CYS A 181 -0.19 15.04 13.26
CA CYS A 181 0.19 16.10 12.32
C CYS A 181 1.71 16.21 12.20
N MET A 182 2.15 16.80 11.10
CA MET A 182 3.57 16.98 10.80
C MET A 182 3.79 18.34 10.16
N LEU A 183 4.74 19.09 10.73
CA LEU A 183 5.21 20.33 10.14
C LEU A 183 6.30 20.01 9.11
N ILE A 184 6.05 20.34 7.85
CA ILE A 184 7.00 20.17 6.73
C ILE A 184 7.54 21.54 6.36
N LYS A 185 8.86 21.71 6.39
CA LYS A 185 9.53 23.01 6.11
C LYS A 185 10.11 23.08 4.71
N ALA A 186 10.49 21.95 4.15
CA ALA A 186 11.14 21.84 2.86
C ALA A 186 10.25 22.39 1.72
N ASP A 187 10.86 23.02 0.70
CA ASP A 187 10.14 23.56 -0.45
C ASP A 187 9.99 22.53 -1.57
N GLU A 188 11.04 21.79 -1.84
CA GLU A 188 11.04 20.80 -2.91
C GLU A 188 10.46 19.46 -2.45
N VAL A 189 9.68 18.83 -3.33
CA VAL A 189 8.91 17.61 -2.99
C VAL A 189 9.77 16.45 -2.53
N LEU A 190 10.97 16.27 -3.08
CA LEU A 190 11.89 15.20 -2.66
C LEU A 190 12.44 15.47 -1.25
N ASP A 191 12.73 16.73 -0.94
CA ASP A 191 13.17 17.12 0.40
C ASP A 191 12.02 17.01 1.42
N GLN A 192 10.77 17.28 1.01
CA GLN A 192 9.57 17.03 1.82
C GLN A 192 9.43 15.56 2.17
N LEU A 193 9.57 14.64 1.19
CA LEU A 193 9.57 13.20 1.43
C LEU A 193 10.72 12.77 2.35
N GLN A 194 11.90 13.37 2.17
CA GLN A 194 13.06 13.11 3.04
C GLN A 194 12.80 13.58 4.47
N GLU A 195 12.17 14.75 4.64
CA GLU A 195 11.80 15.28 5.95
C GLU A 195 10.78 14.36 6.66
N MET A 196 9.81 13.81 5.93
CA MET A 196 8.87 12.81 6.46
C MET A 196 9.59 11.55 6.95
N LEU A 197 10.57 11.03 6.21
CA LEU A 197 11.38 9.89 6.63
C LEU A 197 12.21 10.19 7.88
N GLN A 198 12.79 11.39 7.97
CA GLN A 198 13.55 11.84 9.15
C GLN A 198 12.68 11.98 10.41
N GLN A 199 11.42 12.29 10.24
CA GLN A 199 10.42 12.31 11.32
C GLN A 199 9.79 10.92 11.56
N HIS A 200 10.46 9.85 11.11
CA HIS A 200 10.09 8.44 11.34
C HIS A 200 8.73 8.01 10.75
N VAL A 201 8.26 8.68 9.68
CA VAL A 201 7.13 8.14 8.91
C VAL A 201 7.65 6.97 8.06
N PRO A 202 7.10 5.75 8.21
CA PRO A 202 7.60 4.57 7.51
C PRO A 202 7.15 4.56 6.04
N LEU A 203 7.66 5.52 5.23
CA LEU A 203 7.34 5.59 3.82
C LEU A 203 8.12 4.54 3.02
N LYS A 204 7.42 3.78 2.19
CA LYS A 204 8.01 3.01 1.10
C LYS A 204 8.13 3.94 -0.12
N LEU A 205 9.35 4.17 -0.56
CA LEU A 205 9.65 5.07 -1.69
C LEU A 205 9.70 4.31 -3.03
N GLU A 206 8.74 3.44 -3.25
CA GLU A 206 8.58 2.72 -4.52
C GLU A 206 7.23 3.08 -5.13
N PRO A 207 7.20 3.62 -6.36
CA PRO A 207 5.94 3.97 -7.01
C PRO A 207 5.17 2.72 -7.38
N VAL A 208 3.88 2.70 -7.05
CA VAL A 208 2.98 1.58 -7.32
C VAL A 208 1.69 2.07 -7.97
N PRO A 209 1.18 1.37 -9.01
CA PRO A 209 -0.03 1.78 -9.71
C PRO A 209 -1.30 1.33 -8.96
N VAL A 210 -1.51 1.87 -7.76
CA VAL A 210 -2.64 1.54 -6.89
C VAL A 210 -3.65 2.68 -6.82
N ARG A 211 -3.16 3.93 -6.89
CA ARG A 211 -4.01 5.12 -6.73
C ARG A 211 -3.85 6.10 -7.88
N CYS A 212 -4.96 6.74 -8.20
CA CYS A 212 -5.00 7.84 -9.15
C CYS A 212 -4.28 9.07 -8.56
N SER A 213 -3.27 9.57 -9.27
CA SER A 213 -2.51 10.75 -8.86
C SER A 213 -3.36 12.04 -8.80
N GLU A 214 -4.47 12.07 -9.54
CA GLU A 214 -5.37 13.22 -9.61
C GLU A 214 -6.46 13.19 -8.53
N CYS A 215 -7.25 12.11 -8.46
CA CYS A 215 -8.45 12.07 -7.63
C CYS A 215 -8.37 11.12 -6.43
N ASN A 216 -7.21 10.51 -6.17
CA ASN A 216 -6.96 9.58 -5.07
C ASN A 216 -7.77 8.27 -5.10
N ALA A 217 -8.66 8.04 -6.07
CA ALA A 217 -9.38 6.79 -6.21
C ALA A 217 -8.42 5.63 -6.51
N ARG A 218 -8.81 4.42 -6.18
CA ARG A 218 -8.06 3.23 -6.62
C ARG A 218 -8.10 3.14 -8.14
N ILE A 219 -7.01 2.67 -8.74
CA ILE A 219 -6.94 2.36 -10.16
C ILE A 219 -6.90 0.85 -10.32
N ARG A 220 -7.40 0.36 -11.44
CA ARG A 220 -7.39 -1.06 -11.79
C ARG A 220 -6.68 -1.31 -13.11
N ASN A 221 -6.25 -2.53 -13.35
CA ASN A 221 -5.74 -2.93 -14.66
C ASN A 221 -6.84 -2.79 -15.72
N VAL A 222 -6.44 -2.34 -16.89
CA VAL A 222 -7.30 -2.33 -18.08
C VAL A 222 -7.45 -3.78 -18.59
N GLU A 223 -8.68 -4.22 -18.80
CA GLU A 223 -8.97 -5.56 -19.29
C GLU A 223 -8.78 -5.66 -20.80
N ALA A 224 -8.55 -6.88 -21.32
CA ALA A 224 -8.26 -7.11 -22.73
C ALA A 224 -9.32 -6.53 -23.67
N HIS A 225 -10.59 -6.59 -23.30
CA HIS A 225 -11.71 -6.06 -24.11
C HIS A 225 -11.77 -4.53 -24.11
N GLU A 226 -11.14 -3.86 -23.13
CA GLU A 226 -11.09 -2.40 -23.02
C GLU A 226 -9.92 -1.78 -23.81
N LEU A 227 -8.91 -2.57 -24.20
CA LEU A 227 -7.71 -2.08 -24.89
C LEU A 227 -8.03 -1.25 -26.15
N ALA A 228 -9.10 -1.61 -26.87
CA ALA A 228 -9.55 -0.85 -28.04
C ALA A 228 -9.96 0.58 -27.68
N GLN A 229 -10.51 0.80 -26.49
CA GLN A 229 -10.95 2.12 -26.00
C GLN A 229 -9.78 3.05 -25.69
N LEU A 230 -8.60 2.48 -25.34
CA LEU A 230 -7.38 3.27 -25.09
C LEU A 230 -6.96 4.06 -26.33
N ARG A 231 -7.25 3.54 -27.54
CA ARG A 231 -6.91 4.19 -28.82
C ARG A 231 -7.57 5.55 -29.03
N HIS A 232 -8.66 5.83 -28.32
CA HIS A 232 -9.35 7.12 -28.37
C HIS A 232 -8.67 8.21 -27.55
N ASN A 233 -7.67 7.85 -26.73
CA ASN A 233 -6.96 8.79 -25.87
C ASN A 233 -5.60 9.17 -26.51
N SER A 234 -5.50 10.41 -26.99
CA SER A 234 -4.33 10.92 -27.71
C SER A 234 -3.02 10.94 -26.91
N TYR A 235 -3.10 10.93 -25.59
CA TYR A 235 -1.92 10.90 -24.71
C TYR A 235 -1.41 9.48 -24.39
N VAL A 236 -2.14 8.45 -24.78
CA VAL A 236 -1.73 7.05 -24.59
C VAL A 236 -0.82 6.63 -25.75
N PRO A 237 0.34 5.99 -25.48
CA PRO A 237 1.25 5.52 -26.52
C PRO A 237 0.60 4.38 -27.32
N GLN A 238 0.17 4.67 -28.53
CA GLN A 238 -0.65 3.80 -29.37
C GLN A 238 0.07 2.51 -29.80
N ASP A 239 1.38 2.58 -30.00
CA ASP A 239 2.28 1.49 -30.37
C ASP A 239 2.53 0.50 -29.22
N MET A 240 2.24 0.91 -27.99
CA MET A 240 2.43 0.08 -26.79
C MET A 240 1.15 -0.61 -26.32
N ILE A 241 0.00 -0.32 -26.94
CA ILE A 241 -1.28 -0.97 -26.60
C ILE A 241 -1.21 -2.46 -26.96
N GLY A 242 -1.44 -3.32 -25.96
CA GLY A 242 -1.31 -4.77 -26.08
C GLY A 242 0.06 -5.32 -25.71
N THR A 243 1.07 -4.45 -25.53
CA THR A 243 2.42 -4.85 -25.10
C THR A 243 2.69 -4.45 -23.65
N TRP A 244 2.28 -3.24 -23.27
CA TRP A 244 2.43 -2.73 -21.90
C TRP A 244 1.18 -2.97 -21.07
N GLU A 245 1.35 -2.94 -19.77
CA GLU A 245 0.23 -2.91 -18.81
C GLU A 245 -0.27 -1.47 -18.67
N PHE A 246 -1.61 -1.34 -18.68
CA PHE A 246 -2.29 -0.08 -18.48
C PHE A 246 -3.23 -0.17 -17.28
N TRP A 247 -3.35 0.91 -16.56
CA TRP A 247 -4.31 1.06 -15.45
C TRP A 247 -5.25 2.21 -15.75
N VAL A 248 -6.49 2.08 -15.32
CA VAL A 248 -7.52 3.10 -15.48
C VAL A 248 -8.13 3.46 -14.13
N CYS A 249 -8.44 4.73 -13.98
CA CYS A 249 -9.20 5.23 -12.85
C CYS A 249 -10.68 5.29 -13.24
N ASP A 250 -11.53 4.44 -12.65
CA ASP A 250 -12.97 4.41 -12.94
C ASP A 250 -13.68 5.71 -12.52
N ARG A 251 -13.10 6.51 -11.61
CA ARG A 251 -13.69 7.76 -11.13
C ARG A 251 -13.48 8.94 -12.09
N CYS A 252 -12.28 9.10 -12.64
CA CYS A 252 -11.94 10.26 -13.47
C CYS A 252 -11.48 9.89 -14.88
N GLY A 253 -11.46 8.60 -15.24
CA GLY A 253 -11.09 8.12 -16.57
C GLY A 253 -9.60 8.19 -16.92
N ARG A 254 -8.74 8.66 -16.00
CA ARG A 254 -7.31 8.81 -16.29
C ARG A 254 -6.65 7.45 -16.44
N ILE A 255 -5.78 7.36 -17.47
CA ILE A 255 -5.06 6.13 -17.84
C ILE A 255 -3.59 6.29 -17.43
N TYR A 256 -3.00 5.21 -16.93
CA TYR A 256 -1.63 5.12 -16.44
C TYR A 256 -0.90 3.96 -17.13
N TRP A 257 0.41 4.06 -17.27
CA TRP A 257 1.31 3.02 -17.77
C TRP A 257 2.73 3.26 -17.26
N GLU A 258 3.56 2.22 -17.26
CA GLU A 258 4.98 2.32 -16.87
C GLU A 258 5.86 2.77 -18.05
N GLY A 259 5.86 4.07 -18.34
CA GLY A 259 6.70 4.69 -19.35
C GLY A 259 7.97 5.37 -18.80
N SER A 260 8.55 6.27 -19.61
CA SER A 260 9.75 7.04 -19.24
C SER A 260 9.57 7.88 -17.97
N HIS A 261 8.37 8.43 -17.77
CA HIS A 261 8.03 9.22 -16.59
C HIS A 261 8.13 8.39 -15.28
N TRP A 262 7.66 7.14 -15.29
CA TRP A 262 7.78 6.24 -14.15
C TRP A 262 9.23 5.88 -13.86
N ARG A 263 10.06 5.71 -14.89
CA ARG A 263 11.50 5.45 -14.73
C ARG A 263 12.21 6.65 -14.09
N ASP A 264 11.90 7.88 -14.52
CA ASP A 264 12.44 9.10 -13.91
C ASP A 264 12.05 9.22 -12.43
N ILE A 265 10.78 8.96 -12.08
CA ILE A 265 10.31 8.96 -10.69
C ILE A 265 11.08 7.93 -9.85
N ARG A 266 11.20 6.68 -10.33
CA ARG A 266 11.95 5.63 -9.62
C ARG A 266 13.41 6.03 -9.40
N GLU A 267 14.05 6.63 -10.40
CA GLU A 267 15.44 7.05 -10.29
C GLU A 267 15.63 8.17 -9.25
N ARG A 268 14.74 9.16 -9.24
CA ARG A 268 14.75 10.23 -8.22
C ARG A 268 14.53 9.69 -6.81
N LEU A 269 13.60 8.78 -6.62
CA LEU A 269 13.32 8.16 -5.33
C LEU A 269 14.49 7.26 -4.85
N LYS A 270 15.12 6.54 -5.76
CA LYS A 270 16.32 5.72 -5.45
C LYS A 270 17.45 6.58 -4.90
N ARG A 271 17.73 7.72 -5.53
CA ARG A 271 18.75 8.68 -5.04
C ARG A 271 18.43 9.20 -3.64
N LEU A 272 17.15 9.37 -3.32
CA LEU A 272 16.69 9.82 -2.00
C LEU A 272 16.94 8.73 -0.95
N THR A 273 16.65 7.48 -1.26
CA THR A 273 16.92 6.33 -0.38
C THR A 273 18.41 6.16 -0.11
N GLU A 274 19.25 6.30 -1.13
CA GLU A 274 20.72 6.21 -1.01
C GLU A 274 21.30 7.32 -0.10
N ARG A 275 20.80 8.54 -0.22
CA ARG A 275 21.16 9.68 0.66
C ARG A 275 20.76 9.45 2.11
N ALA A 276 19.60 8.86 2.37
CA ALA A 276 19.12 8.56 3.72
C ALA A 276 20.00 7.50 4.41
N VAL A 277 20.43 6.46 3.69
CA VAL A 277 21.33 5.42 4.19
C VAL A 277 22.71 5.99 4.53
N THR A 278 23.25 6.85 3.67
CA THR A 278 24.60 7.42 3.85
C THR A 278 24.67 8.36 5.07
N ARG A 279 23.60 9.10 5.38
CA ARG A 279 23.54 9.96 6.57
C ARG A 279 23.44 9.16 7.86
N ASN A 280 22.65 8.09 7.90
CA ASN A 280 22.54 7.20 9.06
C ASN A 280 23.86 6.47 9.39
N CYS A 281 24.70 6.21 8.39
CA CYS A 281 26.04 5.66 8.63
C CYS A 281 26.99 6.67 9.28
N ARG A 282 26.89 7.96 8.91
CA ARG A 282 27.78 9.00 9.47
C ARG A 282 27.44 9.40 10.89
N SER A 283 26.18 9.35 11.30
CA SER A 283 25.77 9.64 12.68
C SER A 283 26.17 8.54 13.68
N ARG A 284 26.45 7.32 13.21
CA ARG A 284 26.93 6.20 14.08
C ARG A 284 28.45 6.13 14.23
N ILE A 285 29.20 6.92 13.48
CA ILE A 285 30.69 6.93 13.52
C ILE A 285 31.23 8.15 14.28
N GLY A 286 30.36 9.10 14.65
CA GLY A 286 30.75 10.36 15.30
C GLY A 286 30.68 10.41 16.83
N ASP A 287 30.25 9.33 17.50
CA ASP A 287 30.23 9.20 18.97
C ASP A 287 31.15 8.05 19.40
N GLY A 288 32.43 8.16 19.11
CA GLY A 288 33.47 7.26 19.58
C GLY A 288 34.65 8.07 20.11
#